data_3db3ebf53a761cb13524da436cb1d78a
#
_entry.id   3db3ebf53a761cb13524da436cb1d78a
#
_cell.length_a   1.000
_cell.length_b   1.000
_cell.length_c   1.000
_cell.angle_alpha   90.00
_cell.angle_beta   90.00
_cell.angle_gamma   90.00
#
_symmetry.space_group_name_H-M   'P 1'
#
loop_
_entity.id
_entity.type
_entity.pdbx_description
1 polymer ?
#
loop_
_entity_poly.entity_id
_entity_poly.type
_entity_poly.pdbx_seq_one_letter_code
_entity_poly.pdbx_strand_id
1 'polypeptide(L)'
;MLEIGRYNRLEVKKLSAIGAFLVSELGDILLPTKYVPEGLHPGEHLKVFVYLDSEDRLVATTLTPKAQVGDFALMQVKDTGSVGAFLDWGLEKDLLVPFSEQPHPMQKGEKHLVRVYLDRSERIAASAKIGKFLERDNIALKPGEEVQLTFYEFSELGAKVVVNGRYAGLVFKNDLFGKHETGSTVKGFVKKVREDGKVDVTLRRGGMQDIAGSKESFLRVLGERGGFLPVGDKTPPEVISEMFRMSKKSFKTVIGNLYRQGVIDITKEGVRLR
;
A
#
# COMPACT_ATOMS: atom_id res chain seq x y z
N MET A 1 -28.68 7.12 -1.41
CA MET A 1 -27.90 8.34 -1.75
C MET A 1 -26.84 7.99 -2.77
N LEU A 2 -26.75 8.74 -3.87
CA LEU A 2 -25.77 8.52 -4.93
C LEU A 2 -24.35 8.86 -4.44
N GLU A 3 -23.39 7.95 -4.66
CA GLU A 3 -21.98 8.16 -4.30
C GLU A 3 -21.15 8.36 -5.57
N ILE A 4 -20.74 9.61 -5.83
CA ILE A 4 -19.85 9.95 -6.95
C ILE A 4 -18.46 9.35 -6.70
N GLY A 5 -17.87 8.73 -7.74
CA GLY A 5 -16.56 8.06 -7.63
C GLY A 5 -16.63 6.71 -6.92
N ARG A 6 -17.83 6.12 -6.83
CA ARG A 6 -18.06 4.80 -6.22
C ARG A 6 -19.04 3.95 -7.03
N TYR A 7 -19.11 2.68 -6.69
CA TYR A 7 -20.14 1.81 -7.23
C TYR A 7 -21.49 2.09 -6.59
N ASN A 8 -22.49 2.26 -7.45
CA ASN A 8 -23.89 2.42 -7.08
C ASN A 8 -24.71 1.28 -7.70
N ARG A 9 -25.82 0.90 -7.08
CA ARG A 9 -26.81 0.00 -7.65
C ARG A 9 -28.04 0.83 -8.03
N LEU A 10 -28.20 1.07 -9.35
CA LEU A 10 -29.21 1.96 -9.89
C LEU A 10 -30.20 1.19 -10.75
N GLU A 11 -31.46 1.63 -10.75
CA GLU A 11 -32.53 1.09 -11.59
C GLU A 11 -32.44 1.63 -13.01
N VAL A 12 -32.65 0.77 -14.00
CA VAL A 12 -32.74 1.15 -15.42
C VAL A 12 -34.12 1.76 -15.70
N LYS A 13 -34.18 3.05 -15.97
CA LYS A 13 -35.43 3.75 -16.31
C LYS A 13 -35.89 3.44 -17.72
N LYS A 14 -34.97 3.57 -18.70
CA LYS A 14 -35.26 3.36 -20.12
C LYS A 14 -33.98 3.09 -20.90
N LEU A 15 -34.14 2.44 -22.03
CA LEU A 15 -33.10 2.29 -23.06
C LEU A 15 -33.32 3.30 -24.18
N SER A 16 -32.22 3.72 -24.82
CA SER A 16 -32.22 4.66 -25.95
C SER A 16 -31.08 4.36 -26.92
N ALA A 17 -31.03 5.05 -28.05
CA ALA A 17 -29.95 4.88 -29.03
C ALA A 17 -28.55 5.27 -28.50
N ILE A 18 -28.46 6.12 -27.47
CA ILE A 18 -27.20 6.58 -26.88
C ILE A 18 -26.80 5.80 -25.62
N GLY A 19 -27.67 4.90 -25.12
CA GLY A 19 -27.40 4.10 -23.93
C GLY A 19 -28.62 3.90 -23.05
N ALA A 20 -28.39 3.46 -21.82
CA ALA A 20 -29.41 3.31 -20.79
C ALA A 20 -29.43 4.54 -19.87
N PHE A 21 -30.60 4.97 -19.46
CA PHE A 21 -30.80 5.99 -18.44
C PHE A 21 -31.11 5.32 -17.10
N LEU A 22 -30.32 5.64 -16.09
CA LEU A 22 -30.41 5.08 -14.73
C LEU A 22 -31.02 6.12 -13.77
N VAL A 23 -31.90 5.66 -12.90
CA VAL A 23 -32.59 6.53 -11.92
C VAL A 23 -31.64 6.90 -10.80
N SER A 24 -31.56 8.21 -10.50
CA SER A 24 -30.89 8.70 -9.29
C SER A 24 -31.62 9.89 -8.68
N GLU A 25 -31.31 10.23 -7.45
CA GLU A 25 -31.83 11.41 -6.75
C GLU A 25 -31.34 12.76 -7.35
N LEU A 26 -30.24 12.72 -8.12
CA LEU A 26 -29.68 13.87 -8.84
C LEU A 26 -30.15 13.94 -10.30
N GLY A 27 -31.13 13.11 -10.68
CA GLY A 27 -31.65 13.01 -12.04
C GLY A 27 -31.21 11.72 -12.75
N ASP A 28 -31.59 11.61 -14.02
CA ASP A 28 -31.26 10.44 -14.82
C ASP A 28 -29.77 10.44 -15.21
N ILE A 29 -29.05 9.34 -14.96
CA ILE A 29 -27.64 9.17 -15.28
C ILE A 29 -27.53 8.33 -16.56
N LEU A 30 -26.76 8.80 -17.55
CA LEU A 30 -26.48 8.07 -18.76
C LEU A 30 -25.42 6.98 -18.53
N LEU A 31 -25.76 5.74 -18.87
CA LEU A 31 -24.83 4.65 -19.13
C LEU A 31 -24.68 4.52 -20.66
N PRO A 32 -23.55 4.95 -21.26
CA PRO A 32 -23.35 4.90 -22.71
C PRO A 32 -23.54 3.51 -23.30
N THR A 33 -24.01 3.40 -24.55
CA THR A 33 -24.36 2.14 -25.21
C THR A 33 -23.27 1.09 -25.14
N LYS A 34 -22.00 1.49 -25.27
CA LYS A 34 -20.84 0.58 -25.19
C LYS A 34 -20.63 -0.10 -23.84
N TYR A 35 -21.29 0.39 -22.80
CA TYR A 35 -21.23 -0.14 -21.43
C TYR A 35 -22.53 -0.81 -21.00
N VAL A 36 -23.56 -0.82 -21.85
CA VAL A 36 -24.84 -1.47 -21.57
C VAL A 36 -24.67 -2.97 -21.75
N PRO A 37 -24.93 -3.80 -20.72
CA PRO A 37 -24.93 -5.26 -20.86
C PRO A 37 -25.99 -5.72 -21.86
N GLU A 38 -25.69 -6.82 -22.57
CA GLU A 38 -26.67 -7.47 -23.43
C GLU A 38 -27.86 -7.97 -22.60
N GLY A 39 -29.07 -7.81 -23.14
CA GLY A 39 -30.29 -8.27 -22.49
C GLY A 39 -30.78 -7.43 -21.30
N LEU A 40 -30.23 -6.21 -21.10
CA LEU A 40 -30.67 -5.32 -20.04
C LEU A 40 -32.07 -4.74 -20.35
N HIS A 41 -32.96 -4.74 -19.34
CA HIS A 41 -34.34 -4.24 -19.50
C HIS A 41 -34.66 -3.11 -18.50
N PRO A 42 -35.59 -2.21 -18.83
CA PRO A 42 -36.13 -1.25 -17.88
C PRO A 42 -36.70 -1.93 -16.63
N GLY A 43 -36.50 -1.31 -15.46
CA GLY A 43 -36.86 -1.85 -14.15
C GLY A 43 -35.79 -2.75 -13.49
N GLU A 44 -34.77 -3.19 -14.23
CA GLU A 44 -33.66 -3.94 -13.64
C GLU A 44 -32.70 -3.04 -12.89
N HIS A 45 -32.00 -3.60 -11.90
CA HIS A 45 -30.98 -2.90 -11.14
C HIS A 45 -29.58 -3.33 -11.60
N LEU A 46 -28.78 -2.33 -11.99
CA LEU A 46 -27.42 -2.54 -12.45
C LEU A 46 -26.40 -1.94 -11.47
N LYS A 47 -25.33 -2.67 -11.18
CA LYS A 47 -24.17 -2.15 -10.46
C LYS A 47 -23.27 -1.41 -11.45
N VAL A 48 -23.14 -0.09 -11.26
CA VAL A 48 -22.35 0.81 -12.09
C VAL A 48 -21.42 1.67 -11.27
N PHE A 49 -20.32 2.07 -11.84
CA PHE A 49 -19.47 3.12 -11.29
C PHE A 49 -19.94 4.47 -11.82
N VAL A 50 -20.13 5.47 -10.95
CA VAL A 50 -20.62 6.78 -11.33
C VAL A 50 -19.52 7.82 -11.21
N TYR A 51 -19.30 8.62 -12.24
CA TYR A 51 -18.27 9.65 -12.28
C TYR A 51 -18.69 10.84 -13.15
N LEU A 52 -17.87 11.89 -13.21
CA LEU A 52 -18.09 13.04 -14.09
C LEU A 52 -17.29 12.90 -15.39
N ASP A 53 -17.95 13.05 -16.55
CA ASP A 53 -17.30 13.08 -17.84
C ASP A 53 -16.49 14.38 -18.06
N SER A 54 -15.96 14.58 -19.26
CA SER A 54 -15.14 15.76 -19.60
C SER A 54 -15.91 17.07 -19.61
N GLU A 55 -17.24 17.02 -19.65
CA GLU A 55 -18.15 18.15 -19.61
C GLU A 55 -18.81 18.32 -18.22
N ASP A 56 -18.26 17.62 -17.19
CA ASP A 56 -18.75 17.61 -15.80
C ASP A 56 -20.19 17.08 -15.64
N ARG A 57 -20.66 16.23 -16.56
CA ARG A 57 -21.96 15.55 -16.46
C ARG A 57 -21.79 14.22 -15.73
N LEU A 58 -22.77 13.86 -14.89
CA LEU A 58 -22.81 12.55 -14.28
C LEU A 58 -23.03 11.46 -15.34
N VAL A 59 -22.12 10.51 -15.39
CA VAL A 59 -22.16 9.35 -16.27
C VAL A 59 -21.86 8.06 -15.49
N ALA A 60 -22.43 6.97 -15.96
CA ALA A 60 -22.20 5.64 -15.42
C ALA A 60 -21.35 4.80 -16.35
N THR A 61 -20.64 3.83 -15.79
CA THR A 61 -19.90 2.83 -16.55
C THR A 61 -19.94 1.48 -15.85
N THR A 62 -19.88 0.39 -16.63
CA THR A 62 -19.65 -0.97 -16.13
C THR A 62 -18.16 -1.34 -16.09
N LEU A 63 -17.27 -0.45 -16.54
CA LEU A 63 -15.84 -0.64 -16.37
C LEU A 63 -15.46 -0.63 -14.89
N THR A 64 -14.38 -1.34 -14.59
CA THR A 64 -13.84 -1.43 -13.22
C THR A 64 -12.66 -0.48 -13.08
N PRO A 65 -12.79 0.65 -12.36
CA PRO A 65 -11.66 1.51 -12.05
C PRO A 65 -10.69 0.80 -11.10
N LYS A 66 -9.42 1.19 -11.14
CA LYS A 66 -8.37 0.66 -10.25
C LYS A 66 -8.59 1.03 -8.78
N ALA A 67 -9.38 2.07 -8.50
CA ALA A 67 -9.75 2.52 -7.17
C ALA A 67 -11.02 3.38 -7.20
N GLN A 68 -11.69 3.47 -6.06
CA GLN A 68 -12.83 4.35 -5.81
C GLN A 68 -12.42 5.56 -4.97
N VAL A 69 -13.27 6.55 -4.89
CA VAL A 69 -13.10 7.65 -3.93
C VAL A 69 -12.97 7.07 -2.52
N GLY A 70 -11.88 7.44 -1.86
CA GLY A 70 -11.55 6.89 -0.55
C GLY A 70 -10.47 5.82 -0.56
N ASP A 71 -10.10 5.25 -1.69
CA ASP A 71 -9.09 4.21 -1.78
C ASP A 71 -7.67 4.77 -2.01
N PHE A 72 -6.68 3.99 -1.61
CA PHE A 72 -5.29 4.16 -2.03
C PHE A 72 -4.98 3.14 -3.13
N ALA A 73 -4.32 3.59 -4.21
CA ALA A 73 -3.90 2.70 -5.28
C ALA A 73 -2.60 3.17 -5.93
N LEU A 74 -1.81 2.20 -6.38
CA LEU A 74 -0.63 2.45 -7.20
C LEU A 74 -1.08 2.64 -8.65
N MET A 75 -0.86 3.83 -9.21
CA MET A 75 -1.25 4.17 -10.58
C MET A 75 -0.09 4.72 -11.38
N GLN A 76 -0.09 4.46 -12.68
CA GLN A 76 0.92 4.95 -13.61
C GLN A 76 0.50 6.30 -14.20
N VAL A 77 1.45 7.21 -14.32
CA VAL A 77 1.30 8.48 -15.03
C VAL A 77 1.24 8.17 -16.52
N LYS A 78 0.11 8.46 -17.13
CA LYS A 78 -0.14 8.29 -18.57
C LYS A 78 0.33 9.49 -19.36
N ASP A 79 0.09 10.69 -18.81
CA ASP A 79 0.51 11.95 -19.42
C ASP A 79 0.62 13.08 -18.38
N THR A 80 1.22 14.21 -18.78
CA THR A 80 1.35 15.42 -17.99
C THR A 80 0.89 16.64 -18.79
N GLY A 81 0.24 17.58 -18.13
CA GLY A 81 -0.29 18.79 -18.77
C GLY A 81 -0.11 20.04 -17.91
N SER A 82 -0.73 21.14 -18.32
CA SER A 82 -0.63 22.45 -17.66
C SER A 82 -1.26 22.50 -16.26
N VAL A 83 -2.08 21.52 -15.88
CA VAL A 83 -2.81 21.49 -14.60
C VAL A 83 -2.28 20.42 -13.63
N GLY A 84 -1.48 19.47 -14.12
CA GLY A 84 -0.97 18.35 -13.32
C GLY A 84 -0.65 17.12 -14.14
N ALA A 85 -0.59 15.97 -13.48
CA ALA A 85 -0.38 14.66 -14.08
C ALA A 85 -1.72 13.93 -14.24
N PHE A 86 -1.83 13.13 -15.28
CA PHE A 86 -2.99 12.31 -15.59
C PHE A 86 -2.63 10.84 -15.42
N LEU A 87 -3.37 10.15 -14.57
CA LEU A 87 -3.13 8.75 -14.23
C LEU A 87 -4.09 7.83 -14.98
N ASP A 88 -3.56 6.69 -15.42
CA ASP A 88 -4.37 5.57 -15.87
C ASP A 88 -5.05 4.90 -14.67
N TRP A 89 -6.36 5.08 -14.51
CA TRP A 89 -7.14 4.45 -13.46
C TRP A 89 -8.17 3.43 -13.97
N GLY A 90 -8.07 3.07 -15.26
CA GLY A 90 -8.90 2.03 -15.88
C GLY A 90 -10.21 2.53 -16.49
N LEU A 91 -10.45 3.82 -16.52
CA LEU A 91 -11.59 4.46 -17.20
C LEU A 91 -11.10 5.25 -18.43
N GLU A 92 -12.04 5.70 -19.26
CA GLU A 92 -11.69 6.51 -20.45
C GLU A 92 -11.13 7.88 -20.08
N LYS A 93 -11.72 8.53 -19.07
CA LYS A 93 -11.20 9.79 -18.55
C LYS A 93 -10.07 9.48 -17.58
N ASP A 94 -8.88 9.99 -17.86
CA ASP A 94 -7.73 9.84 -16.98
C ASP A 94 -7.94 10.59 -15.65
N LEU A 95 -7.36 10.10 -14.58
CA LEU A 95 -7.49 10.66 -13.23
C LEU A 95 -6.45 11.76 -13.01
N LEU A 96 -6.89 12.98 -12.73
CA LEU A 96 -6.00 14.13 -12.52
C LEU A 96 -5.35 14.09 -11.13
N VAL A 97 -4.03 14.32 -11.09
CA VAL A 97 -3.29 14.73 -9.89
C VAL A 97 -2.83 16.18 -10.08
N PRO A 98 -3.50 17.18 -9.50
CA PRO A 98 -3.09 18.58 -9.60
C PRO A 98 -1.66 18.79 -9.10
N PHE A 99 -0.94 19.79 -9.60
CA PHE A 99 0.43 20.09 -9.13
C PHE A 99 0.49 20.31 -7.61
N SER A 100 -0.53 20.94 -7.03
CA SER A 100 -0.63 21.13 -5.57
C SER A 100 -0.75 19.83 -4.78
N GLU A 101 -1.09 18.71 -5.44
CA GLU A 101 -1.27 17.39 -4.84
C GLU A 101 -0.08 16.44 -5.11
N GLN A 102 0.95 16.92 -5.76
CA GLN A 102 2.17 16.19 -6.03
C GLN A 102 3.24 16.58 -5.01
N PRO A 103 3.91 15.62 -4.32
CA PRO A 103 5.07 15.93 -3.47
C PRO A 103 6.26 16.43 -4.30
N HIS A 104 6.44 15.86 -5.50
CA HIS A 104 7.41 16.20 -6.52
C HIS A 104 6.75 16.15 -7.88
N PRO A 105 7.23 16.91 -8.90
CA PRO A 105 6.70 16.84 -10.26
C PRO A 105 6.69 15.39 -10.77
N MET A 106 5.55 14.92 -11.17
CA MET A 106 5.37 13.57 -11.73
C MET A 106 5.74 13.53 -13.20
N GLN A 107 6.35 12.44 -13.65
CA GLN A 107 6.74 12.23 -15.04
C GLN A 107 5.99 11.05 -15.67
N LYS A 108 5.77 11.12 -16.98
CA LYS A 108 5.12 10.05 -17.74
C LYS A 108 5.84 8.72 -17.56
N GLY A 109 5.06 7.66 -17.29
CA GLY A 109 5.56 6.31 -17.04
C GLY A 109 5.85 5.99 -15.59
N GLU A 110 6.01 6.97 -14.71
CA GLU A 110 6.21 6.75 -13.28
C GLU A 110 4.96 6.14 -12.62
N LYS A 111 5.17 5.42 -11.54
CA LYS A 111 4.09 4.85 -10.70
C LYS A 111 4.09 5.52 -9.34
N HIS A 112 2.95 6.03 -8.94
CA HIS A 112 2.76 6.69 -7.65
C HIS A 112 1.61 6.06 -6.87
N LEU A 113 1.79 5.87 -5.55
CA LEU A 113 0.67 5.59 -4.67
C LEU A 113 -0.11 6.89 -4.50
N VAL A 114 -1.41 6.83 -4.79
CA VAL A 114 -2.30 7.98 -4.69
C VAL A 114 -3.56 7.65 -3.89
N ARG A 115 -4.15 8.66 -3.28
CA ARG A 115 -5.49 8.63 -2.71
C ARG A 115 -6.46 9.24 -3.69
N VAL A 116 -7.52 8.52 -4.05
CA VAL A 116 -8.62 9.07 -4.83
C VAL A 116 -9.55 9.83 -3.90
N TYR A 117 -9.94 11.05 -4.27
CA TYR A 117 -10.80 11.92 -3.45
C TYR A 117 -11.69 12.80 -4.31
N LEU A 118 -12.73 13.39 -3.70
CA LEU A 118 -13.50 14.46 -4.31
C LEU A 118 -12.89 15.82 -3.91
N ASP A 119 -12.65 16.66 -4.87
CA ASP A 119 -12.22 18.05 -4.63
C ASP A 119 -13.40 18.90 -4.13
N ARG A 120 -13.15 20.19 -3.89
CA ARG A 120 -14.20 21.13 -3.43
C ARG A 120 -15.32 21.35 -4.45
N SER A 121 -15.11 20.99 -5.70
CA SER A 121 -16.09 21.08 -6.79
C SER A 121 -16.74 19.72 -7.07
N GLU A 122 -16.62 18.74 -6.16
CA GLU A 122 -17.10 17.36 -6.29
C GLU A 122 -16.52 16.60 -7.49
N ARG A 123 -15.40 17.06 -8.05
CA ARG A 123 -14.68 16.37 -9.10
C ARG A 123 -13.75 15.32 -8.51
N ILE A 124 -13.69 14.17 -9.15
CA ILE A 124 -12.79 13.11 -8.75
C ILE A 124 -11.36 13.50 -9.15
N ALA A 125 -10.47 13.53 -8.17
CA ALA A 125 -9.05 13.80 -8.33
C ALA A 125 -8.24 12.82 -7.49
N ALA A 126 -6.92 12.81 -7.69
CA ALA A 126 -6.02 12.04 -6.87
C ALA A 126 -4.93 12.91 -6.23
N SER A 127 -4.38 12.45 -5.13
CA SER A 127 -3.29 13.09 -4.42
C SER A 127 -2.22 12.07 -4.06
N ALA A 128 -0.96 12.40 -4.34
CA ALA A 128 0.19 11.65 -3.85
C ALA A 128 0.71 12.16 -2.49
N LYS A 129 0.11 13.22 -1.93
CA LYS A 129 0.36 13.68 -0.56
C LYS A 129 -0.36 12.82 0.46
N ILE A 130 -0.01 11.53 0.50
CA ILE A 130 -0.69 10.47 1.25
C ILE A 130 -0.91 10.84 2.71
N GLY A 131 0.10 11.43 3.36
CA GLY A 131 0.08 11.74 4.80
C GLY A 131 -1.07 12.63 5.28
N LYS A 132 -1.69 13.44 4.39
CA LYS A 132 -2.81 14.32 4.74
C LYS A 132 -4.14 13.60 4.90
N PHE A 133 -4.24 12.37 4.36
CA PHE A 133 -5.45 11.55 4.43
C PHE A 133 -5.41 10.49 5.53
N LEU A 134 -4.27 10.39 6.23
CA LEU A 134 -4.10 9.39 7.26
C LEU A 134 -4.55 9.91 8.61
N GLU A 135 -5.34 9.09 9.28
CA GLU A 135 -5.83 9.39 10.61
C GLU A 135 -4.70 9.32 11.64
N ARG A 136 -4.76 10.22 12.63
CA ARG A 136 -3.78 10.33 13.71
C ARG A 136 -4.42 10.30 15.08
N ASP A 137 -5.74 10.37 15.13
CA ASP A 137 -6.51 10.39 16.37
C ASP A 137 -7.26 9.06 16.55
N ASN A 138 -7.57 8.72 17.80
CA ASN A 138 -8.36 7.54 18.17
C ASN A 138 -7.87 6.22 17.54
N ILE A 139 -6.56 6.00 17.54
CA ILE A 139 -5.96 4.80 16.99
C ILE A 139 -6.22 3.62 17.92
N ALA A 140 -7.08 2.70 17.50
CA ALA A 140 -7.48 1.53 18.29
C ALA A 140 -6.54 0.31 18.12
N LEU A 141 -5.30 0.53 17.67
CA LEU A 141 -4.31 -0.53 17.47
C LEU A 141 -3.52 -0.82 18.75
N LYS A 142 -3.20 -2.10 18.97
CA LYS A 142 -2.44 -2.55 20.14
C LYS A 142 -1.04 -3.05 19.74
N PRO A 143 -0.01 -2.87 20.60
CA PRO A 143 1.29 -3.47 20.38
C PRO A 143 1.20 -4.99 20.16
N GLY A 144 1.90 -5.50 19.13
CA GLY A 144 1.87 -6.90 18.70
C GLY A 144 0.73 -7.28 17.75
N GLU A 145 -0.22 -6.39 17.49
CA GLU A 145 -1.31 -6.63 16.55
C GLU A 145 -0.79 -6.75 15.13
N GLU A 146 -1.29 -7.75 14.38
CA GLU A 146 -0.99 -7.93 12.94
C GLU A 146 -1.78 -6.89 12.14
N VAL A 147 -1.08 -6.20 11.24
CA VAL A 147 -1.63 -5.13 10.41
C VAL A 147 -1.13 -5.25 8.98
N GLN A 148 -1.89 -4.68 8.05
CA GLN A 148 -1.49 -4.53 6.65
C GLN A 148 -0.73 -3.21 6.47
N LEU A 149 0.43 -3.26 5.81
CA LEU A 149 1.31 -2.12 5.58
C LEU A 149 1.45 -1.88 4.08
N THR A 150 1.05 -0.70 3.60
CA THR A 150 1.28 -0.27 2.21
C THR A 150 2.35 0.81 2.19
N PHE A 151 3.48 0.54 1.54
CA PHE A 151 4.61 1.47 1.44
C PHE A 151 4.30 2.63 0.49
N TYR A 152 4.62 3.87 0.90
CA TYR A 152 4.40 5.01 0.03
C TYR A 152 5.59 5.98 -0.08
N GLU A 153 6.53 5.95 0.84
CA GLU A 153 7.71 6.82 0.80
C GLU A 153 8.87 6.16 1.55
N PHE A 154 10.09 6.25 1.00
CA PHE A 154 11.32 5.76 1.61
C PHE A 154 12.25 6.93 1.94
N SER A 155 12.91 6.87 3.09
CA SER A 155 13.84 7.88 3.60
C SER A 155 15.00 7.24 4.35
N GLU A 156 15.98 8.03 4.78
CA GLU A 156 17.10 7.56 5.61
C GLU A 156 16.61 6.98 6.96
N LEU A 157 15.51 7.48 7.50
CA LEU A 157 14.92 7.01 8.76
C LEU A 157 14.26 5.64 8.61
N GLY A 158 13.78 5.31 7.40
CA GLY A 158 13.03 4.09 7.09
C GLY A 158 11.94 4.33 6.05
N ALA A 159 10.87 3.56 6.12
CA ALA A 159 9.76 3.64 5.18
C ALA A 159 8.46 4.10 5.86
N LYS A 160 7.82 5.12 5.28
CA LYS A 160 6.46 5.53 5.66
C LYS A 160 5.46 4.56 5.01
N VAL A 161 4.49 4.16 5.81
CA VAL A 161 3.47 3.18 5.39
C VAL A 161 2.07 3.65 5.78
N VAL A 162 1.09 3.23 4.99
CA VAL A 162 -0.32 3.27 5.37
C VAL A 162 -0.62 1.98 6.12
N VAL A 163 -1.08 2.10 7.36
CA VAL A 163 -1.46 0.97 8.23
C VAL A 163 -2.95 0.72 8.09
N ASN A 164 -3.34 -0.50 7.71
CA ASN A 164 -4.73 -0.94 7.50
C ASN A 164 -5.55 0.01 6.60
N GLY A 165 -4.91 0.65 5.60
CA GLY A 165 -5.57 1.61 4.71
C GLY A 165 -6.00 2.92 5.39
N ARG A 166 -5.60 3.17 6.65
CA ARG A 166 -6.18 4.24 7.48
C ARG A 166 -5.17 5.08 8.24
N TYR A 167 -4.20 4.50 8.93
CA TYR A 167 -3.33 5.20 9.88
C TYR A 167 -1.94 5.47 9.32
N ALA A 168 -1.30 6.53 9.82
CA ALA A 168 0.08 6.86 9.48
C ALA A 168 1.07 5.96 10.22
N GLY A 169 1.92 5.22 9.51
CA GLY A 169 2.91 4.33 10.11
C GLY A 169 4.33 4.60 9.62
N LEU A 170 5.29 4.10 10.42
CA LEU A 170 6.71 4.14 10.11
C LEU A 170 7.34 2.77 10.41
N VAL A 171 7.96 2.17 9.40
CA VAL A 171 8.91 1.07 9.54
C VAL A 171 10.31 1.66 9.61
N PHE A 172 10.98 1.55 10.74
CA PHE A 172 12.35 2.05 10.86
C PHE A 172 13.33 1.24 9.99
N LYS A 173 14.43 1.87 9.55
CA LYS A 173 15.44 1.25 8.71
C LYS A 173 15.94 -0.09 9.26
N ASN A 174 16.11 -0.20 10.58
CA ASN A 174 16.55 -1.43 11.25
C ASN A 174 15.49 -2.56 11.25
N ASP A 175 14.24 -2.24 10.98
CA ASP A 175 13.12 -3.18 10.88
C ASP A 175 12.68 -3.41 9.43
N LEU A 176 13.30 -2.69 8.48
CA LEU A 176 13.02 -2.78 7.05
C LEU A 176 13.92 -3.84 6.41
N PHE A 177 13.42 -5.05 6.29
CA PHE A 177 14.14 -6.20 5.73
C PHE A 177 13.61 -6.56 4.35
N GLY A 178 14.53 -6.84 3.42
CA GLY A 178 14.19 -7.17 2.03
C GLY A 178 14.03 -5.93 1.16
N LYS A 179 13.65 -6.17 -0.11
CA LYS A 179 13.35 -5.10 -1.07
C LYS A 179 11.86 -4.82 -1.05
N HIS A 180 11.51 -3.58 -0.85
CA HIS A 180 10.13 -3.10 -0.89
C HIS A 180 10.06 -1.91 -1.83
N GLU A 181 8.94 -1.79 -2.53
CA GLU A 181 8.68 -0.72 -3.50
C GLU A 181 7.44 0.09 -3.06
N THR A 182 7.36 1.31 -3.51
CA THR A 182 6.15 2.14 -3.34
C THR A 182 4.94 1.41 -3.90
N GLY A 183 3.84 1.39 -3.12
CA GLY A 183 2.61 0.67 -3.45
C GLY A 183 2.61 -0.81 -3.08
N SER A 184 3.76 -1.41 -2.71
CA SER A 184 3.75 -2.79 -2.22
C SER A 184 3.07 -2.89 -0.86
N THR A 185 2.31 -3.98 -0.68
CA THR A 185 1.57 -4.24 0.55
C THR A 185 2.07 -5.53 1.20
N VAL A 186 2.40 -5.47 2.49
CA VAL A 186 2.89 -6.61 3.27
C VAL A 186 2.21 -6.67 4.63
N LYS A 187 2.27 -7.82 5.27
CA LYS A 187 1.90 -7.97 6.68
C LYS A 187 2.99 -7.41 7.58
N GLY A 188 2.59 -6.75 8.65
CA GLY A 188 3.47 -6.28 9.69
C GLY A 188 2.81 -6.29 11.05
N PHE A 189 3.49 -5.77 12.05
CA PHE A 189 3.03 -5.77 13.43
C PHE A 189 3.22 -4.41 14.06
N VAL A 190 2.28 -4.00 14.88
CA VAL A 190 2.36 -2.77 15.66
C VAL A 190 3.43 -2.90 16.74
N LYS A 191 4.39 -1.97 16.78
CA LYS A 191 5.37 -1.85 17.87
C LYS A 191 4.86 -0.93 18.96
N LYS A 192 4.39 0.25 18.55
CA LYS A 192 3.92 1.29 19.47
C LYS A 192 3.02 2.27 18.72
N VAL A 193 1.96 2.71 19.37
CA VAL A 193 1.22 3.90 18.96
C VAL A 193 1.84 5.08 19.70
N ARG A 194 2.23 6.11 18.96
CA ARG A 194 2.87 7.32 19.49
C ARG A 194 1.83 8.34 19.95
N GLU A 195 2.24 9.27 20.80
CA GLU A 195 1.42 10.41 21.22
C GLU A 195 1.11 11.38 20.06
N ASP A 196 1.99 11.46 19.05
CA ASP A 196 1.79 12.26 17.82
C ASP A 196 0.86 11.60 16.79
N GLY A 197 0.18 10.52 17.16
CA GLY A 197 -0.77 9.82 16.32
C GLY A 197 -0.14 9.04 15.16
N LYS A 198 1.15 8.68 15.27
CA LYS A 198 1.79 7.77 14.32
C LYS A 198 1.96 6.38 14.91
N VAL A 199 2.01 5.37 14.06
CA VAL A 199 2.18 3.99 14.46
C VAL A 199 3.58 3.51 14.07
N ASP A 200 4.41 3.19 15.06
CA ASP A 200 5.65 2.46 14.79
C ASP A 200 5.31 1.00 14.52
N VAL A 201 5.73 0.51 13.37
CA VAL A 201 5.45 -0.85 12.92
C VAL A 201 6.73 -1.58 12.55
N THR A 202 6.67 -2.90 12.53
CA THR A 202 7.77 -3.79 12.13
C THR A 202 7.26 -4.86 11.19
N LEU A 203 8.14 -5.38 10.33
CA LEU A 203 7.83 -6.49 9.43
C LEU A 203 7.92 -7.87 10.10
N ARG A 204 8.29 -7.92 11.38
CA ARG A 204 8.45 -9.15 12.13
C ARG A 204 7.62 -9.12 13.42
N ARG A 205 7.04 -10.26 13.75
CA ARG A 205 6.39 -10.45 15.04
C ARG A 205 7.47 -10.45 16.14
N GLY A 206 7.46 -9.46 17.01
CA GLY A 206 8.39 -9.41 18.15
C GLY A 206 8.12 -10.52 19.16
N GLY A 207 9.18 -10.99 19.85
CA GLY A 207 9.07 -11.94 20.92
C GLY A 207 9.87 -13.24 20.71
N MET A 208 9.62 -14.27 21.54
CA MET A 208 10.34 -15.56 21.47
C MET A 208 10.21 -16.28 20.11
N GLN A 209 9.13 -16.07 19.34
CA GLN A 209 8.95 -16.62 18.00
C GLN A 209 9.90 -15.99 16.97
N ASP A 210 10.29 -14.73 17.15
CA ASP A 210 11.28 -14.07 16.28
C ASP A 210 12.68 -14.66 16.48
N ILE A 211 13.02 -15.06 17.70
CA ILE A 211 14.30 -15.71 18.02
C ILE A 211 14.36 -17.13 17.44
N ALA A 212 13.27 -17.89 17.49
CA ALA A 212 13.20 -19.25 16.94
C ALA A 212 13.36 -19.24 15.40
N GLY A 213 12.58 -18.44 14.69
CA GLY A 213 12.70 -18.28 13.24
C GLY A 213 14.06 -17.69 12.80
N SER A 214 14.63 -16.81 13.62
CA SER A 214 15.98 -16.27 13.40
C SER A 214 17.07 -17.32 13.60
N LYS A 215 16.92 -18.25 14.54
CA LYS A 215 17.84 -19.39 14.74
C LYS A 215 17.80 -20.34 13.55
N GLU A 216 16.60 -20.71 13.09
CA GLU A 216 16.44 -21.58 11.92
C GLU A 216 17.06 -20.95 10.66
N SER A 217 16.78 -19.68 10.43
CA SER A 217 17.37 -18.94 9.29
C SER A 217 18.89 -18.89 9.35
N PHE A 218 19.46 -18.65 10.55
CA PHE A 218 20.91 -18.64 10.74
C PHE A 218 21.53 -20.01 10.49
N LEU A 219 20.97 -21.08 11.08
CA LEU A 219 21.47 -22.45 10.92
C LEU A 219 21.36 -22.95 9.48
N ARG A 220 20.30 -22.58 8.76
CA ARG A 220 20.14 -22.89 7.35
C ARG A 220 21.28 -22.27 6.52
N VAL A 221 21.52 -20.95 6.67
CA VAL A 221 22.59 -20.26 5.95
C VAL A 221 23.97 -20.80 6.33
N LEU A 222 24.18 -21.16 7.61
CA LEU A 222 25.43 -21.77 8.08
C LEU A 222 25.65 -23.14 7.44
N GLY A 223 24.61 -23.98 7.33
CA GLY A 223 24.66 -25.29 6.68
C GLY A 223 24.89 -25.16 5.16
N GLU A 224 24.20 -24.28 4.46
CA GLU A 224 24.39 -24.00 3.03
C GLU A 224 25.82 -23.55 2.68
N ARG A 225 26.55 -22.98 3.65
CA ARG A 225 27.95 -22.52 3.52
C ARG A 225 28.96 -23.51 4.08
N GLY A 226 28.59 -24.78 4.22
CA GLY A 226 29.50 -25.82 4.68
C GLY A 226 29.85 -25.78 6.18
N GLY A 227 28.99 -25.19 6.99
CA GLY A 227 29.10 -25.13 8.45
C GLY A 227 30.05 -24.05 8.99
N PHE A 228 30.55 -23.14 8.14
CA PHE A 228 31.39 -22.02 8.57
C PHE A 228 30.95 -20.71 7.93
N LEU A 229 30.90 -19.64 8.73
CA LEU A 229 30.62 -18.30 8.28
C LEU A 229 31.60 -17.29 8.90
N PRO A 230 32.27 -16.42 8.10
CA PRO A 230 33.20 -15.41 8.61
C PRO A 230 32.41 -14.19 9.16
N VAL A 231 31.52 -14.44 10.13
CA VAL A 231 30.68 -13.42 10.77
C VAL A 231 30.86 -13.45 12.28
N GLY A 232 30.76 -12.30 12.90
CA GLY A 232 30.91 -12.14 14.36
C GLY A 232 30.48 -10.76 14.86
N ASP A 233 30.89 -10.38 16.04
CA ASP A 233 30.55 -9.13 16.71
C ASP A 233 30.92 -7.87 15.91
N LYS A 234 31.99 -7.93 15.10
CA LYS A 234 32.49 -6.82 14.29
C LYS A 234 31.84 -6.73 12.91
N THR A 235 31.04 -7.74 12.50
CA THR A 235 30.37 -7.73 11.21
C THR A 235 29.42 -6.53 11.09
N PRO A 236 29.47 -5.76 9.97
CA PRO A 236 28.60 -4.61 9.75
C PRO A 236 27.12 -5.00 9.78
N PRO A 237 26.24 -4.13 10.31
CA PRO A 237 24.79 -4.40 10.37
C PRO A 237 24.17 -4.70 9.00
N GLU A 238 24.67 -4.08 7.95
CA GLU A 238 24.21 -4.23 6.56
C GLU A 238 24.43 -5.68 6.09
N VAL A 239 25.63 -6.23 6.33
CA VAL A 239 25.99 -7.62 5.98
C VAL A 239 25.12 -8.61 6.74
N ILE A 240 24.89 -8.37 8.04
CA ILE A 240 24.01 -9.21 8.86
C ILE A 240 22.57 -9.17 8.35
N SER A 241 22.08 -7.99 8.02
CA SER A 241 20.73 -7.79 7.48
C SER A 241 20.55 -8.49 6.14
N GLU A 242 21.52 -8.40 5.25
CA GLU A 242 21.48 -9.03 3.93
C GLU A 242 21.56 -10.56 4.02
N MET A 243 22.50 -11.10 4.81
CA MET A 243 22.72 -12.54 4.92
C MET A 243 21.61 -13.27 5.69
N PHE A 244 21.15 -12.69 6.78
CA PHE A 244 20.28 -13.40 7.75
C PHE A 244 18.89 -12.75 7.89
N ARG A 245 18.66 -11.62 7.24
CA ARG A 245 17.41 -10.82 7.35
C ARG A 245 17.07 -10.47 8.81
N MET A 246 18.07 -10.17 9.64
CA MET A 246 17.89 -9.80 11.04
C MET A 246 18.76 -8.60 11.43
N SER A 247 18.39 -7.94 12.55
CA SER A 247 19.19 -6.85 13.11
C SER A 247 20.47 -7.39 13.78
N LYS A 248 21.51 -6.56 13.91
CA LYS A 248 22.74 -6.92 14.63
C LYS A 248 22.47 -7.33 16.09
N LYS A 249 21.46 -6.71 16.73
CA LYS A 249 21.04 -7.09 18.10
C LYS A 249 20.42 -8.49 18.12
N SER A 250 19.53 -8.82 17.18
CA SER A 250 18.94 -10.17 17.04
C SER A 250 20.01 -11.19 16.72
N PHE A 251 20.93 -10.88 15.81
CA PHE A 251 22.06 -11.74 15.45
C PHE A 251 22.90 -12.11 16.69
N LYS A 252 23.33 -11.11 17.49
CA LYS A 252 24.06 -11.35 18.75
C LYS A 252 23.28 -12.25 19.71
N THR A 253 21.99 -12.05 19.84
CA THR A 253 21.13 -12.89 20.69
C THR A 253 21.08 -14.32 20.16
N VAL A 254 20.92 -14.51 18.83
CA VAL A 254 20.87 -15.84 18.19
C VAL A 254 22.17 -16.61 18.36
N ILE A 255 23.32 -16.01 17.98
CA ILE A 255 24.62 -16.71 18.10
C ILE A 255 24.97 -16.99 19.55
N GLY A 256 24.68 -16.07 20.48
CA GLY A 256 24.89 -16.29 21.92
C GLY A 256 24.03 -17.43 22.48
N ASN A 257 22.80 -17.59 22.02
CA ASN A 257 21.92 -18.69 22.39
C ASN A 257 22.41 -20.03 21.80
N LEU A 258 22.76 -20.07 20.52
CA LEU A 258 23.26 -21.27 19.84
C LEU A 258 24.60 -21.75 20.44
N TYR A 259 25.50 -20.82 20.78
CA TYR A 259 26.74 -21.12 21.47
C TYR A 259 26.50 -21.74 22.86
N ARG A 260 25.63 -21.16 23.67
CA ARG A 260 25.24 -21.71 25.00
C ARG A 260 24.58 -23.08 24.89
N GLN A 261 23.90 -23.38 23.79
CA GLN A 261 23.29 -24.68 23.49
C GLN A 261 24.30 -25.70 22.92
N GLY A 262 25.55 -25.28 22.68
CA GLY A 262 26.59 -26.17 22.14
C GLY A 262 26.41 -26.51 20.64
N VAL A 263 25.54 -25.78 19.93
CA VAL A 263 25.27 -26.03 18.50
C VAL A 263 26.33 -25.42 17.61
N ILE A 264 26.95 -24.30 18.02
CA ILE A 264 28.01 -23.61 17.27
C ILE A 264 29.17 -23.24 18.16
N ASP A 265 30.34 -23.05 17.53
CA ASP A 265 31.52 -22.42 18.12
C ASP A 265 31.69 -21.00 17.55
N ILE A 266 32.10 -20.07 18.43
CA ILE A 266 32.43 -18.69 18.05
C ILE A 266 33.96 -18.56 18.15
N THR A 267 34.60 -18.29 17.02
CA THR A 267 36.05 -18.11 16.93
C THR A 267 36.41 -16.67 16.54
N LYS A 268 37.70 -16.34 16.53
CA LYS A 268 38.17 -15.04 16.02
C LYS A 268 37.89 -14.86 14.52
N GLU A 269 37.80 -15.96 13.77
CA GLU A 269 37.63 -16.00 12.33
C GLU A 269 36.14 -16.02 11.89
N GLY A 270 35.25 -16.44 12.80
CA GLY A 270 33.82 -16.55 12.49
C GLY A 270 33.07 -17.54 13.38
N VAL A 271 31.93 -17.99 12.88
CA VAL A 271 31.05 -18.95 13.55
C VAL A 271 31.11 -20.29 12.79
N ARG A 272 31.26 -21.40 13.52
CA ARG A 272 31.31 -22.75 12.99
C ARG A 272 30.28 -23.65 13.64
N LEU A 273 29.64 -24.51 12.86
CA LEU A 273 28.78 -25.59 13.35
C LEU A 273 29.65 -26.64 14.09
N ARG A 274 29.16 -27.12 15.23
CA ARG A 274 29.80 -28.23 15.94
C ARG A 274 29.49 -29.58 15.33
#